data_0c620c8e2f97a718348d70373b40e0e6
#
_entry.id   0c620c8e2f97a718348d70373b40e0e6
#
_cell.length_a   1.000
_cell.length_b   1.000
_cell.length_c   1.000
_cell.angle_alpha   90.00
_cell.angle_beta   90.00
_cell.angle_gamma   90.00
#
_symmetry.space_group_name_H-M   'P 1'
#
loop_
_entity.id
_entity.type
_entity.pdbx_description
1 polymer ?
#
loop_
_entity_poly.entity_id
_entity_poly.type
_entity_poly.pdbx_seq_one_letter_code
_entity_poly.pdbx_strand_id
1 'polypeptide(L)'
;EKFMAKESWDRAIPLLEEALRRKRKPCMIGMGAMTDPYIPLEEELCHTRQALELIEKYGFGATLITKSARVLRDLDLLKRINRQAKCVVQMTLTTYDEALCRKIEPGVSTTKERFEALKILRDAGIPTVVWLCPILPFVNDTEENINGILDDCAEAKVKGIICFGMGLTLREGNREYF
;
A
#
# COMPACT_ATOMS: atom_id res chain seq x y z
N GLU A 1 -8.23 15.06 -15.39
CA GLU A 1 -7.90 13.65 -15.61
C GLU A 1 -9.19 12.88 -15.74
N LYS A 2 -9.41 12.32 -16.93
CA LYS A 2 -10.54 11.41 -17.15
C LYS A 2 -10.21 10.10 -16.47
N PHE A 3 -10.54 9.99 -15.20
CA PHE A 3 -10.57 8.70 -14.55
C PHE A 3 -11.50 7.78 -15.32
N MET A 4 -11.10 6.54 -15.42
CA MET A 4 -11.76 5.45 -16.10
C MET A 4 -13.27 5.55 -15.97
N ALA A 5 -13.97 5.38 -17.07
CA ALA A 5 -15.41 5.45 -17.08
C ALA A 5 -16.01 4.54 -15.98
N LYS A 6 -17.05 5.01 -15.32
CA LYS A 6 -17.76 4.29 -14.23
C LYS A 6 -18.01 2.81 -14.56
N GLU A 7 -18.29 2.51 -15.81
CA GLU A 7 -18.48 1.15 -16.31
C GLU A 7 -17.26 0.22 -16.13
N SER A 8 -16.03 0.75 -16.19
CA SER A 8 -14.83 -0.08 -15.95
C SER A 8 -14.63 -0.40 -14.47
N TRP A 9 -15.07 0.47 -13.58
CA TRP A 9 -15.08 0.23 -12.15
C TRP A 9 -16.11 -0.82 -11.75
N ASP A 10 -17.33 -0.72 -12.29
CA ASP A 10 -18.42 -1.68 -12.02
C ASP A 10 -18.08 -3.10 -12.51
N ARG A 11 -17.18 -3.22 -13.50
CA ARG A 11 -16.73 -4.51 -14.02
C ARG A 11 -15.48 -5.10 -13.32
N ALA A 12 -14.75 -4.31 -12.53
CA ALA A 12 -13.48 -4.74 -11.95
C ALA A 12 -13.63 -5.97 -11.04
N ILE A 13 -14.62 -5.97 -10.17
CA ILE A 13 -14.86 -7.07 -9.23
C ILE A 13 -15.33 -8.36 -9.92
N PRO A 14 -16.32 -8.34 -10.83
CA PRO A 14 -16.67 -9.52 -11.62
C PRO A 14 -15.51 -10.10 -12.45
N LEU A 15 -14.68 -9.24 -13.04
CA LEU A 15 -13.51 -9.68 -13.80
C LEU A 15 -12.44 -10.32 -12.90
N LEU A 16 -12.24 -9.78 -11.71
CA LEU A 16 -11.35 -10.38 -10.71
C LEU A 16 -11.86 -11.77 -10.31
N GLU A 17 -13.15 -11.90 -10.00
CA GLU A 17 -13.73 -13.20 -9.63
C GLU A 17 -13.55 -14.23 -10.74
N GLU A 18 -13.81 -13.87 -11.98
CA GLU A 18 -13.59 -14.75 -13.13
C GLU A 18 -12.12 -15.17 -13.25
N ALA A 19 -11.18 -14.21 -13.08
CA ALA A 19 -9.76 -14.48 -13.14
C ALA A 19 -9.30 -15.44 -12.03
N LEU A 20 -9.77 -15.24 -10.80
CA LEU A 20 -9.44 -16.11 -9.65
C LEU A 20 -9.98 -17.53 -9.86
N ARG A 21 -11.20 -17.67 -10.36
CA ARG A 21 -11.84 -18.96 -10.66
C ARG A 21 -11.07 -19.77 -11.71
N ARG A 22 -10.45 -19.12 -12.68
CA ARG A 22 -9.68 -19.78 -13.77
C ARG A 22 -8.28 -20.20 -13.32
N LYS A 23 -7.75 -19.68 -12.21
CA LYS A 23 -6.40 -20.04 -11.76
C LYS A 23 -6.36 -21.47 -11.22
N ARG A 24 -5.39 -22.24 -11.71
CA ARG A 24 -5.20 -23.65 -11.31
C ARG A 24 -4.57 -23.82 -9.93
N LYS A 25 -3.81 -22.84 -9.45
CA LYS A 25 -3.12 -22.87 -8.15
C LYS A 25 -3.23 -21.52 -7.45
N PRO A 26 -3.46 -21.49 -6.13
CA PRO A 26 -3.39 -20.28 -5.35
C PRO A 26 -2.00 -19.60 -5.46
N CYS A 27 -2.00 -18.29 -5.46
CA CYS A 27 -0.81 -17.47 -5.46
C CYS A 27 -1.07 -16.20 -4.64
N MET A 28 -0.05 -15.37 -4.49
CA MET A 28 -0.21 -14.02 -3.92
C MET A 28 -0.83 -13.09 -4.96
N ILE A 29 -1.88 -12.41 -4.58
CA ILE A 29 -2.50 -11.35 -5.39
C ILE A 29 -1.98 -10.01 -4.90
N GLY A 30 -1.31 -9.27 -5.78
CA GLY A 30 -0.72 -7.96 -5.47
C GLY A 30 -1.65 -6.82 -5.85
N MET A 31 -1.80 -5.84 -4.95
CA MET A 31 -2.55 -4.60 -5.17
C MET A 31 -1.69 -3.39 -4.78
N GLY A 32 -1.89 -2.26 -5.45
CA GLY A 32 -1.25 -1.01 -5.07
C GLY A 32 0.04 -0.66 -5.83
N ALA A 33 0.46 -1.47 -6.80
CA ALA A 33 1.69 -1.19 -7.56
C ALA A 33 1.59 0.05 -8.46
N MET A 34 0.40 0.37 -8.97
CA MET A 34 0.18 1.51 -9.88
C MET A 34 -0.66 2.62 -9.24
N THR A 35 -1.64 2.26 -8.45
CA THR A 35 -2.56 3.18 -7.76
C THR A 35 -2.80 2.65 -6.37
N ASP A 36 -2.79 3.54 -5.37
CA ASP A 36 -3.06 3.14 -3.98
C ASP A 36 -4.46 2.53 -3.87
N PRO A 37 -4.61 1.34 -3.26
CA PRO A 37 -5.90 0.69 -3.08
C PRO A 37 -6.81 1.40 -2.07
N TYR A 38 -6.30 2.36 -1.31
CA TYR A 38 -7.05 3.10 -0.29
C TYR A 38 -7.13 4.60 -0.57
N ILE A 39 -7.36 4.98 -1.84
CA ILE A 39 -7.69 6.36 -2.21
C ILE A 39 -8.99 6.80 -1.52
N PRO A 40 -9.27 8.12 -1.37
CA PRO A 40 -10.49 8.60 -0.72
C PRO A 40 -11.79 8.00 -1.28
N LEU A 41 -11.87 7.81 -2.58
CA LEU A 41 -13.04 7.22 -3.25
C LEU A 41 -13.34 5.78 -2.81
N GLU A 42 -12.35 5.07 -2.27
CA GLU A 42 -12.50 3.70 -1.75
C GLU A 42 -13.40 3.64 -0.51
N GLU A 43 -13.62 4.75 0.18
CA GLU A 43 -14.58 4.82 1.30
C GLU A 43 -16.02 4.59 0.84
N GLU A 44 -16.33 5.02 -0.38
CA GLU A 44 -17.65 4.87 -1.00
C GLU A 44 -17.76 3.56 -1.79
N LEU A 45 -16.74 3.24 -2.59
CA LEU A 45 -16.80 2.13 -3.54
C LEU A 45 -16.54 0.76 -2.90
N CYS A 46 -15.73 0.70 -1.85
CA CYS A 46 -15.33 -0.53 -1.16
C CYS A 46 -14.78 -1.63 -2.10
N HIS A 47 -14.17 -1.26 -3.22
CA HIS A 47 -13.65 -2.23 -4.19
C HIS A 47 -12.48 -3.04 -3.65
N THR A 48 -11.60 -2.42 -2.88
CA THR A 48 -10.48 -3.13 -2.21
C THR A 48 -11.03 -4.17 -1.24
N ARG A 49 -12.04 -3.82 -0.45
CA ARG A 49 -12.70 -4.77 0.45
C ARG A 49 -13.32 -5.93 -0.31
N GLN A 50 -14.09 -5.65 -1.35
CA GLN A 50 -14.70 -6.68 -2.20
C GLN A 50 -13.65 -7.58 -2.85
N ALA A 51 -12.54 -7.01 -3.32
CA ALA A 51 -11.43 -7.77 -3.87
C ALA A 51 -10.80 -8.71 -2.82
N LEU A 52 -10.60 -8.23 -1.59
CA LEU A 52 -10.09 -9.04 -0.47
C LEU A 52 -11.05 -10.17 -0.11
N GLU A 53 -12.37 -9.93 -0.13
CA GLU A 53 -13.39 -10.95 0.10
C GLU A 53 -13.32 -12.08 -0.95
N LEU A 54 -13.10 -11.73 -2.22
CA LEU A 54 -12.89 -12.72 -3.29
C LEU A 54 -11.57 -13.48 -3.11
N ILE A 55 -10.49 -12.79 -2.74
CA ILE A 55 -9.19 -13.41 -2.48
C ILE A 55 -9.32 -14.44 -1.34
N GLU A 56 -10.00 -14.09 -0.25
CA GLU A 56 -10.31 -15.02 0.85
C GLU A 56 -11.15 -16.19 0.37
N LYS A 57 -12.27 -15.92 -0.31
CA LYS A 57 -13.22 -16.93 -0.84
C LYS A 57 -12.55 -18.01 -1.67
N TYR A 58 -11.58 -17.61 -2.51
CA TYR A 58 -10.89 -18.53 -3.41
C TYR A 58 -9.56 -19.06 -2.86
N GLY A 59 -9.21 -18.76 -1.62
CA GLY A 59 -8.02 -19.31 -0.96
C GLY A 59 -6.68 -18.75 -1.43
N PHE A 60 -6.68 -17.52 -1.97
CA PHE A 60 -5.46 -16.85 -2.39
C PHE A 60 -4.83 -16.05 -1.26
N GLY A 61 -3.53 -15.77 -1.36
CA GLY A 61 -2.85 -14.80 -0.50
C GLY A 61 -2.99 -13.38 -1.04
N ALA A 62 -2.77 -12.39 -0.18
CA ALA A 62 -2.84 -10.98 -0.54
C ALA A 62 -1.56 -10.22 -0.19
N THR A 63 -1.14 -9.31 -1.05
CA THR A 63 -0.17 -8.28 -0.70
C THR A 63 -0.64 -6.92 -1.20
N LEU A 64 -0.54 -5.91 -0.33
CA LEU A 64 -1.01 -4.56 -0.61
C LEU A 64 0.12 -3.57 -0.40
N ILE A 65 0.29 -2.65 -1.36
CA ILE A 65 1.19 -1.51 -1.20
C ILE A 65 0.32 -0.26 -1.03
N THR A 66 0.53 0.49 0.05
CA THR A 66 -0.28 1.67 0.33
C THR A 66 0.50 2.76 1.08
N LYS A 67 0.02 3.99 0.99
CA LYS A 67 0.40 5.16 1.80
C LYS A 67 -0.71 5.54 2.80
N SER A 68 -1.71 4.67 2.99
CA SER A 68 -2.91 5.01 3.74
C SER A 68 -3.09 4.11 4.97
N ALA A 69 -3.29 4.73 6.13
CA ALA A 69 -3.71 4.04 7.34
C ALA A 69 -5.13 3.42 7.23
N ARG A 70 -5.90 3.78 6.17
CA ARG A 70 -7.22 3.18 5.90
C ARG A 70 -7.16 1.67 5.66
N VAL A 71 -5.98 1.10 5.41
CA VAL A 71 -5.80 -0.36 5.35
C VAL A 71 -6.33 -1.07 6.60
N LEU A 72 -6.35 -0.40 7.74
CA LEU A 72 -6.89 -0.92 9.00
C LEU A 72 -8.39 -1.16 8.96
N ARG A 73 -9.15 -0.52 8.05
CA ARG A 73 -10.56 -0.80 7.81
C ARG A 73 -10.82 -2.28 7.51
N ASP A 74 -9.88 -2.89 6.79
CA ASP A 74 -10.00 -4.26 6.30
C ASP A 74 -9.16 -5.27 7.12
N LEU A 75 -8.75 -4.88 8.33
CA LEU A 75 -7.91 -5.69 9.22
C LEU A 75 -8.52 -7.08 9.50
N ASP A 76 -9.83 -7.18 9.61
CA ASP A 76 -10.57 -8.42 9.79
C ASP A 76 -10.32 -9.41 8.64
N LEU A 77 -10.42 -8.94 7.39
CA LEU A 77 -10.16 -9.71 6.17
C LEU A 77 -8.67 -10.09 6.07
N LEU A 78 -7.77 -9.13 6.30
CA LEU A 78 -6.34 -9.38 6.25
C LEU A 78 -5.91 -10.48 7.24
N LYS A 79 -6.49 -10.49 8.45
CA LYS A 79 -6.25 -11.56 9.45
C LYS A 79 -6.74 -12.92 8.96
N ARG A 80 -7.92 -13.00 8.33
CA ARG A 80 -8.46 -14.26 7.80
C ARG A 80 -7.62 -14.79 6.65
N ILE A 81 -7.28 -13.92 5.68
CA ILE A 81 -6.40 -14.26 4.56
C ILE A 81 -5.03 -14.73 5.06
N ASN A 82 -4.46 -14.03 6.06
CA ASN A 82 -3.15 -14.40 6.60
C ASN A 82 -3.14 -15.78 7.26
N ARG A 83 -4.22 -16.17 7.92
CA ARG A 83 -4.38 -17.52 8.52
C ARG A 83 -4.53 -18.62 7.47
N GLN A 84 -5.25 -18.33 6.39
CA GLN A 84 -5.59 -19.31 5.35
C GLN A 84 -4.45 -19.51 4.35
N ALA A 85 -3.84 -18.44 3.89
CA ALA A 85 -2.86 -18.47 2.81
C ALA A 85 -1.59 -17.69 3.12
N LYS A 86 -1.59 -16.42 3.13
CA LYS A 86 -0.56 -15.45 3.54
C LYS A 86 -1.09 -14.05 3.27
N CYS A 87 -0.74 -13.09 4.12
CA CYS A 87 -0.99 -11.68 3.86
C CYS A 87 0.24 -10.85 4.20
N VAL A 88 0.59 -9.89 3.36
CA VAL A 88 1.67 -8.94 3.62
C VAL A 88 1.18 -7.54 3.30
N VAL A 89 1.25 -6.64 4.27
CA VAL A 89 0.99 -5.22 4.03
C VAL A 89 2.32 -4.49 3.85
N GLN A 90 2.44 -3.76 2.77
CA GLN A 90 3.60 -2.99 2.40
C GLN A 90 3.26 -1.51 2.54
N MET A 91 3.93 -0.80 3.45
CA MET A 91 3.68 0.60 3.72
C MET A 91 4.82 1.45 3.14
N THR A 92 4.49 2.47 2.37
CA THR A 92 5.49 3.43 1.91
C THR A 92 5.74 4.46 3.00
N LEU A 93 6.98 4.59 3.44
CA LEU A 93 7.49 5.61 4.36
C LEU A 93 8.72 6.25 3.73
N THR A 94 8.64 7.52 3.38
CA THR A 94 9.75 8.22 2.71
C THR A 94 10.25 9.42 3.50
N THR A 95 9.45 9.92 4.43
CA THR A 95 9.70 11.17 5.15
C THR A 95 9.40 10.96 6.63
N TYR A 96 10.39 11.20 7.50
CA TYR A 96 10.23 11.13 8.96
C TYR A 96 9.52 12.37 9.50
N ASP A 97 9.89 13.55 8.99
CA ASP A 97 9.27 14.81 9.40
C ASP A 97 7.84 14.95 8.88
N GLU A 98 6.90 15.19 9.79
CA GLU A 98 5.46 15.31 9.51
C GLU A 98 5.12 16.52 8.63
N ALA A 99 5.82 17.65 8.83
CA ALA A 99 5.55 18.87 8.06
C ALA A 99 6.01 18.70 6.62
N LEU A 100 7.18 18.08 6.42
CA LEU A 100 7.67 17.72 5.09
C LEU A 100 6.79 16.68 4.44
N CYS A 101 6.35 15.65 5.17
CA CYS A 101 5.42 14.63 4.67
C CYS A 101 4.15 15.26 4.09
N ARG A 102 3.48 16.14 4.84
CA ARG A 102 2.27 16.84 4.38
C ARG A 102 2.50 17.73 3.17
N LYS A 103 3.72 18.27 3.04
CA LYS A 103 4.07 19.15 1.92
C LYS A 103 4.30 18.37 0.62
N ILE A 104 5.00 17.24 0.70
CA ILE A 104 5.39 16.47 -0.51
C ILE A 104 4.41 15.35 -0.86
N GLU A 105 3.62 14.89 0.11
CA GLU A 105 2.61 13.84 -0.07
C GLU A 105 1.21 14.31 0.41
N PRO A 106 0.65 15.37 -0.18
CA PRO A 106 -0.66 15.89 0.26
C PRO A 106 -1.77 14.87 -0.01
N GLY A 107 -2.72 14.78 0.91
CA GLY A 107 -3.93 13.95 0.74
C GLY A 107 -3.76 12.46 1.06
N VAL A 108 -2.59 12.04 1.56
CA VAL A 108 -2.37 10.69 2.10
C VAL A 108 -2.18 10.73 3.62
N SER A 109 -2.17 9.56 4.26
CA SER A 109 -1.86 9.48 5.70
C SER A 109 -0.46 10.01 6.00
N THR A 110 -0.30 10.67 7.11
CA THR A 110 1.00 11.17 7.57
C THR A 110 1.93 10.02 7.96
N THR A 111 3.22 10.29 8.10
CA THR A 111 4.21 9.30 8.54
C THR A 111 3.81 8.68 9.88
N LYS A 112 3.39 9.51 10.84
CA LYS A 112 2.94 9.04 12.14
C LYS A 112 1.72 8.12 12.05
N GLU A 113 0.72 8.48 11.26
CA GLU A 113 -0.47 7.63 11.06
C GLU A 113 -0.11 6.29 10.40
N ARG A 114 0.81 6.30 9.42
CA ARG A 114 1.30 5.08 8.78
C ARG A 114 2.10 4.21 9.77
N PHE A 115 2.92 4.82 10.59
CA PHE A 115 3.69 4.12 11.62
C PHE A 115 2.79 3.47 12.67
N GLU A 116 1.78 4.18 13.18
CA GLU A 116 0.77 3.60 14.07
C GLU A 116 0.02 2.43 13.40
N ALA A 117 -0.30 2.55 12.11
CA ALA A 117 -0.91 1.47 11.36
C ALA A 117 0.00 0.22 11.29
N LEU A 118 1.32 0.40 11.11
CA LEU A 118 2.29 -0.71 11.14
C LEU A 118 2.30 -1.41 12.49
N LYS A 119 2.22 -0.68 13.60
CA LYS A 119 2.16 -1.27 14.95
C LYS A 119 0.89 -2.08 15.16
N ILE A 120 -0.26 -1.55 14.74
CA ILE A 120 -1.54 -2.26 14.82
C ILE A 120 -1.53 -3.54 13.97
N LEU A 121 -0.97 -3.48 12.76
CA LEU A 121 -0.81 -4.64 11.88
C LEU A 121 0.10 -5.71 12.51
N ARG A 122 1.23 -5.28 13.10
CA ARG A 122 2.14 -6.15 13.86
C ARG A 122 1.39 -6.89 14.97
N ASP A 123 0.65 -6.14 15.81
CA ASP A 123 -0.08 -6.68 16.96
C ASP A 123 -1.23 -7.62 16.52
N ALA A 124 -1.74 -7.42 15.31
CA ALA A 124 -2.69 -8.31 14.66
C ALA A 124 -2.04 -9.55 14.02
N GLY A 125 -0.70 -9.67 14.06
CA GLY A 125 0.05 -10.77 13.47
C GLY A 125 0.18 -10.71 11.95
N ILE A 126 -0.05 -9.55 11.33
CA ILE A 126 0.11 -9.32 9.89
C ILE A 126 1.56 -8.93 9.60
N PRO A 127 2.31 -9.70 8.78
CA PRO A 127 3.63 -9.29 8.32
C PRO A 127 3.59 -7.98 7.55
N THR A 128 4.52 -7.08 7.88
CA THR A 128 4.64 -5.78 7.22
C THR A 128 6.02 -5.60 6.60
N VAL A 129 6.07 -4.84 5.51
CA VAL A 129 7.29 -4.41 4.83
C VAL A 129 7.18 -2.90 4.60
N VAL A 130 8.28 -2.20 4.71
CA VAL A 130 8.34 -0.76 4.43
C VAL A 130 9.04 -0.50 3.11
N TRP A 131 8.43 0.36 2.29
CA TRP A 131 9.06 0.93 1.10
C TRP A 131 9.63 2.29 1.45
N LEU A 132 10.95 2.34 1.63
CA LEU A 132 11.73 3.58 1.76
C LEU A 132 12.13 4.03 0.35
N CYS A 133 11.16 4.45 -0.43
CA CYS A 133 11.30 4.79 -1.84
C CYS A 133 10.15 5.71 -2.30
N PRO A 134 10.43 6.81 -3.04
CA PRO A 134 11.76 7.22 -3.50
C PRO A 134 12.56 7.98 -2.42
N ILE A 135 13.88 7.84 -2.47
CA ILE A 135 14.78 8.77 -1.78
C ILE A 135 15.12 9.88 -2.77
N LEU A 136 14.76 11.10 -2.42
CA LEU A 136 14.94 12.29 -3.25
C LEU A 136 16.13 13.10 -2.75
N PRO A 137 17.17 13.32 -3.57
CA PRO A 137 18.32 14.13 -3.19
C PRO A 137 17.92 15.52 -2.67
N PHE A 138 18.54 15.95 -1.58
CA PHE A 138 18.30 17.23 -0.91
C PHE A 138 16.92 17.42 -0.29
N VAL A 139 16.06 16.40 -0.33
CA VAL A 139 14.69 16.47 0.22
C VAL A 139 14.52 15.52 1.40
N ASN A 140 14.78 14.23 1.20
CA ASN A 140 14.58 13.21 2.23
C ASN A 140 15.74 12.21 2.33
N ASP A 141 16.91 12.56 1.78
CA ASP A 141 18.15 11.76 1.82
C ASP A 141 19.05 12.08 3.04
N THR A 142 18.55 12.84 4.01
CA THR A 142 19.30 13.19 5.22
C THR A 142 19.42 12.01 6.17
N GLU A 143 20.53 11.97 6.93
CA GLU A 143 20.73 10.94 7.97
C GLU A 143 19.59 10.92 8.99
N GLU A 144 19.12 12.10 9.42
CA GLU A 144 18.00 12.22 10.35
C GLU A 144 16.72 11.57 9.82
N ASN A 145 16.38 11.83 8.54
CA ASN A 145 15.21 11.24 7.91
C ASN A 145 15.31 9.72 7.80
N ILE A 146 16.46 9.24 7.34
CA ILE A 146 16.67 7.80 7.13
C ILE A 146 16.70 7.07 8.47
N ASN A 147 17.46 7.56 9.45
CA ASN A 147 17.57 6.94 10.77
C ASN A 147 16.23 6.96 11.51
N GLY A 148 15.49 8.07 11.48
CA GLY A 148 14.17 8.15 12.09
C GLY A 148 13.20 7.09 11.52
N ILE A 149 13.17 6.91 10.20
CA ILE A 149 12.34 5.86 9.57
C ILE A 149 12.84 4.46 9.95
N LEU A 150 14.16 4.24 10.04
CA LEU A 150 14.70 2.94 10.42
C LEU A 150 14.37 2.59 11.88
N ASP A 151 14.41 3.57 12.78
CA ASP A 151 14.03 3.40 14.19
C ASP A 151 12.53 3.05 14.30
N ASP A 152 11.68 3.76 13.58
CA ASP A 152 10.25 3.45 13.47
C ASP A 152 10.01 2.02 12.94
N CYS A 153 10.75 1.62 11.92
CA CYS A 153 10.68 0.27 11.36
C CYS A 153 11.09 -0.80 12.38
N ALA A 154 12.15 -0.54 13.16
CA ALA A 154 12.61 -1.43 14.20
C ALA A 154 11.57 -1.56 15.33
N GLU A 155 10.99 -0.44 15.79
CA GLU A 155 9.91 -0.42 16.79
C GLU A 155 8.68 -1.19 16.29
N ALA A 156 8.26 -0.97 15.05
CA ALA A 156 7.13 -1.68 14.44
C ALA A 156 7.45 -3.15 14.11
N LYS A 157 8.71 -3.59 14.24
CA LYS A 157 9.18 -4.95 13.93
C LYS A 157 8.79 -5.39 12.52
N VAL A 158 8.96 -4.50 11.54
CA VAL A 158 8.70 -4.83 10.14
C VAL A 158 9.59 -5.98 9.67
N LYS A 159 9.11 -6.77 8.73
CA LYS A 159 9.83 -7.96 8.22
C LYS A 159 10.94 -7.62 7.25
N GLY A 160 10.91 -6.44 6.67
CA GLY A 160 11.93 -5.96 5.76
C GLY A 160 11.69 -4.53 5.31
N ILE A 161 12.74 -3.95 4.76
CA ILE A 161 12.71 -2.62 4.17
C ILE A 161 13.17 -2.76 2.72
N ILE A 162 12.42 -2.18 1.81
CA ILE A 162 12.73 -2.13 0.39
C ILE A 162 13.20 -0.72 0.08
N CYS A 163 14.43 -0.61 -0.39
CA CYS A 163 15.01 0.65 -0.79
C CYS A 163 15.56 0.50 -2.22
N PHE A 164 15.08 1.34 -3.12
CA PHE A 164 15.61 1.46 -4.46
C PHE A 164 16.24 2.84 -4.66
N GLY A 165 17.24 2.90 -5.51
CA GLY A 165 17.74 4.17 -6.02
C GLY A 165 16.64 4.97 -6.71
N MET A 166 16.90 6.24 -6.94
CA MET A 166 15.95 7.16 -7.56
C MET A 166 15.58 6.68 -8.97
N GLY A 167 14.32 6.32 -9.16
CA GLY A 167 13.73 6.09 -10.47
C GLY A 167 12.70 7.19 -10.74
N LEU A 168 12.93 8.03 -11.73
CA LEU A 168 11.96 9.01 -12.19
C LEU A 168 11.19 8.44 -13.38
N THR A 169 9.88 8.24 -13.21
CA THR A 169 8.97 8.01 -14.32
C THR A 169 8.29 9.32 -14.64
N LEU A 170 8.75 9.97 -15.69
CA LEU A 170 8.13 11.20 -16.20
C LEU A 170 6.85 10.81 -16.95
N ARG A 171 5.71 11.14 -16.37
CA ARG A 171 4.40 10.98 -17.04
C ARG A 171 4.22 12.08 -18.08
N GLU A 172 3.33 11.83 -19.04
CA GLU A 172 2.96 12.80 -20.06
C GLU A 172 2.57 14.15 -19.43
N GLY A 173 3.10 15.24 -19.95
CA GLY A 173 2.97 16.60 -19.40
C GLY A 173 4.07 17.02 -18.43
N ASN A 174 4.84 16.09 -17.85
CA ASN A 174 5.94 16.43 -16.94
C ASN A 174 7.31 16.41 -17.61
N ARG A 175 7.42 15.85 -18.83
CA ARG A 175 8.70 15.80 -19.57
C ARG A 175 9.23 17.16 -19.99
N GLU A 176 8.34 18.14 -20.13
CA GLU A 176 8.68 19.49 -20.55
C GLU A 176 9.33 20.32 -19.43
N TYR A 177 9.26 19.86 -18.17
CA TYR A 177 9.80 20.55 -17.00
C TYR A 177 11.14 19.95 -16.51
N PHE A 178 11.61 18.90 -17.13
CA PHE A 178 12.89 18.23 -16.87
C PHE A 178 13.79 18.23 -18.12
#